data_087dae85443a307a8bbe9dc08eaf1479
#
_entry.id   087dae85443a307a8bbe9dc08eaf1479
#
_cell.length_a   1.000
_cell.length_b   1.000
_cell.length_c   1.000
_cell.angle_alpha   90.00
_cell.angle_beta   90.00
_cell.angle_gamma   90.00
#
_symmetry.space_group_name_H-M   'P 1'
#
loop_
_entity.id
_entity.type
_entity.pdbx_description
1 polymer ?
#
loop_
_entity_poly.entity_id
_entity_poly.type
_entity_poly.pdbx_seq_one_letter_code
_entity_poly.pdbx_strand_id
1 'polypeptide(L)'
;RSSEIIKIDRNSGDVIWYLGGPNNDFIFTNDSFNGFSKQHDVRRIENGNITLYDNGNNHAPPLSRALEYEIDENEKIANLIWDFAHPDGHVGLAMGSVQRLPNDNTLINWGTINNQGAIVTEVDYDKNIVLEIQYPSDNHCYKVRKNNWKFETNLIPGDTDLDDQINIVDLNYFVDYI
;
A
#
# COMPACT_ATOMS: atom_id res chain seq x y z
N ARG A 1 -1.60 12.65 -13.82
CA ARG A 1 -1.66 12.59 -12.35
C ARG A 1 -1.36 13.96 -11.78
N SER A 2 -2.25 14.47 -10.91
CA SER A 2 -2.15 15.82 -10.33
C SER A 2 -1.20 15.90 -9.13
N SER A 3 -0.74 14.78 -8.59
CA SER A 3 -0.03 14.70 -7.29
C SER A 3 -0.88 15.27 -6.15
N GLU A 4 -2.18 14.99 -6.16
CA GLU A 4 -3.18 15.60 -5.30
C GLU A 4 -4.09 14.53 -4.72
N ILE A 5 -4.49 14.70 -3.47
CA ILE A 5 -5.52 13.92 -2.79
C ILE A 5 -6.70 14.85 -2.55
N ILE A 6 -7.91 14.36 -2.80
CA ILE A 6 -9.13 15.17 -2.67
C ILE A 6 -10.05 14.46 -1.67
N LYS A 7 -10.49 15.18 -0.65
CA LYS A 7 -11.58 14.75 0.22
C LYS A 7 -12.89 15.34 -0.28
N ILE A 8 -13.87 14.46 -0.50
CA ILE A 8 -15.17 14.84 -1.03
C ILE A 8 -16.24 14.43 -0.03
N ASP A 9 -17.21 15.29 0.20
CA ASP A 9 -18.40 14.94 0.95
C ASP A 9 -19.20 13.87 0.18
N ARG A 10 -19.52 12.77 0.84
CA ARG A 10 -20.14 11.61 0.20
C ARG A 10 -21.60 11.89 -0.22
N ASN A 11 -22.28 12.80 0.46
CA ASN A 11 -23.71 13.06 0.22
C ASN A 11 -23.91 14.16 -0.80
N SER A 12 -23.16 15.27 -0.68
CA SER A 12 -23.30 16.41 -1.58
C SER A 12 -22.42 16.33 -2.83
N GLY A 13 -21.29 15.60 -2.75
CA GLY A 13 -20.28 15.58 -3.80
C GLY A 13 -19.33 16.78 -3.76
N ASP A 14 -19.48 17.68 -2.80
CA ASP A 14 -18.66 18.87 -2.68
C ASP A 14 -17.26 18.51 -2.21
N VAL A 15 -16.24 19.23 -2.71
CA VAL A 15 -14.89 19.10 -2.24
C VAL A 15 -14.74 19.75 -0.87
N ILE A 16 -14.22 18.99 0.10
CA ILE A 16 -13.96 19.47 1.46
C ILE A 16 -12.57 20.10 1.55
N TRP A 17 -11.56 19.42 0.95
CA TRP A 17 -10.20 19.92 0.89
C TRP A 17 -9.34 19.18 -0.15
N TYR A 18 -8.22 19.80 -0.49
CA TYR A 18 -7.15 19.27 -1.32
C TYR A 18 -5.86 19.14 -0.50
N LEU A 19 -5.17 17.99 -0.65
CA LEU A 19 -3.86 17.77 -0.03
C LEU A 19 -2.83 17.48 -1.12
N GLY A 20 -1.80 18.28 -1.21
CA GLY A 20 -0.79 18.25 -2.27
C GLY A 20 -1.29 18.83 -3.60
N GLY A 21 -0.42 18.83 -4.61
CA GLY A 21 -0.74 19.32 -5.95
C GLY A 21 -0.98 20.83 -6.05
N PRO A 22 -1.58 21.28 -7.18
CA PRO A 22 -1.72 22.71 -7.45
C PRO A 22 -2.79 23.40 -6.60
N ASN A 23 -3.74 22.66 -6.06
CA ASN A 23 -4.84 23.21 -5.25
C ASN A 23 -4.65 22.98 -3.75
N ASN A 24 -3.45 22.64 -3.31
CA ASN A 24 -3.16 22.24 -1.95
C ASN A 24 -3.60 23.25 -0.90
N ASP A 25 -4.41 22.79 0.07
CA ASP A 25 -4.88 23.57 1.21
C ASP A 25 -3.97 23.47 2.45
N PHE A 26 -3.02 22.52 2.48
CA PHE A 26 -2.29 22.14 3.69
C PHE A 26 -0.85 22.65 3.72
N ILE A 27 -0.36 22.87 4.93
CA ILE A 27 1.06 23.05 5.19
C ILE A 27 1.67 21.70 5.55
N PHE A 28 2.67 21.25 4.81
CA PHE A 28 3.44 20.06 5.15
C PHE A 28 4.48 20.41 6.21
N THR A 29 4.54 19.58 7.26
CA THR A 29 5.54 19.74 8.34
C THR A 29 6.33 18.45 8.50
N ASN A 30 7.57 18.55 8.95
CA ASN A 30 8.51 17.45 9.14
C ASN A 30 8.82 16.61 7.87
N ASP A 31 8.46 17.11 6.68
CA ASP A 31 8.72 16.48 5.41
C ASP A 31 9.67 17.35 4.56
N SER A 32 10.89 16.85 4.34
CA SER A 32 11.93 17.54 3.60
C SER A 32 11.61 17.76 2.12
N PHE A 33 10.68 16.97 1.57
CA PHE A 33 10.21 17.13 0.18
C PHE A 33 8.96 17.99 0.07
N ASN A 34 8.43 18.47 1.21
CA ASN A 34 7.23 19.29 1.27
C ASN A 34 6.04 18.67 0.55
N GLY A 35 5.81 17.36 0.84
CA GLY A 35 4.73 16.57 0.30
C GLY A 35 5.20 15.40 -0.61
N PHE A 36 4.32 14.96 -1.44
CA PHE A 36 4.47 13.78 -2.28
C PHE A 36 4.29 14.09 -3.78
N SER A 37 4.75 13.20 -4.64
CA SER A 37 4.53 13.34 -6.08
C SER A 37 4.16 12.02 -6.75
N LYS A 38 3.16 12.08 -7.67
CA LYS A 38 2.71 10.93 -8.46
C LYS A 38 2.24 9.73 -7.63
N GLN A 39 1.77 9.99 -6.41
CA GLN A 39 1.40 9.01 -5.38
C GLN A 39 0.37 7.98 -5.85
N HIS A 40 0.38 6.84 -5.13
CA HIS A 40 -0.61 5.78 -5.24
C HIS A 40 -1.12 5.38 -3.85
N ASP A 41 -2.27 4.67 -3.86
CA ASP A 41 -2.79 3.89 -2.74
C ASP A 41 -2.97 4.66 -1.44
N VAL A 42 -3.59 5.83 -1.52
CA VAL A 42 -3.95 6.64 -0.36
C VAL A 42 -4.97 5.90 0.51
N ARG A 43 -4.72 5.85 1.82
CA ARG A 43 -5.62 5.23 2.79
C ARG A 43 -5.66 6.00 4.09
N ARG A 44 -6.88 6.20 4.63
CA ARG A 44 -7.03 6.57 6.03
C ARG A 44 -6.97 5.30 6.87
N ILE A 45 -6.09 5.27 7.85
CA ILE A 45 -5.91 4.15 8.77
C ILE A 45 -6.68 4.37 10.09
N GLU A 46 -6.69 3.37 10.96
CA GLU A 46 -7.57 3.33 12.13
C GLU A 46 -7.36 4.48 13.11
N ASN A 47 -6.12 4.93 13.29
CA ASN A 47 -5.77 6.07 14.14
C ASN A 47 -6.16 7.44 13.53
N GLY A 48 -6.74 7.47 12.33
CA GLY A 48 -7.14 8.67 11.61
C GLY A 48 -6.08 9.26 10.67
N ASN A 49 -4.86 8.76 10.69
CA ASN A 49 -3.79 9.19 9.81
C ASN A 49 -4.00 8.73 8.36
N ILE A 50 -3.26 9.32 7.45
CA ILE A 50 -3.26 8.92 6.03
C ILE A 50 -1.92 8.27 5.70
N THR A 51 -1.99 7.03 5.17
CA THR A 51 -0.83 6.39 4.53
C THR A 51 -0.94 6.48 3.02
N LEU A 52 0.21 6.56 2.35
CA LEU A 52 0.29 6.56 0.89
C LEU A 52 1.66 6.08 0.41
N TYR A 53 1.68 5.60 -0.84
CA TYR A 53 2.92 5.37 -1.57
C TYR A 53 3.26 6.60 -2.40
N ASP A 54 4.33 7.29 -2.03
CA ASP A 54 4.90 8.40 -2.77
C ASP A 54 5.86 7.85 -3.83
N ASN A 55 5.48 7.89 -5.09
CA ASN A 55 6.39 7.49 -6.16
C ASN A 55 7.58 8.45 -6.27
N GLY A 56 7.42 9.70 -5.84
CA GLY A 56 8.50 10.66 -5.72
C GLY A 56 9.17 11.04 -7.04
N ASN A 57 8.49 10.83 -8.18
CA ASN A 57 9.11 11.02 -9.50
C ASN A 57 9.53 12.47 -9.79
N ASN A 58 8.91 13.45 -9.12
CA ASN A 58 9.23 14.86 -9.26
C ASN A 58 10.14 15.38 -8.13
N HIS A 59 10.55 14.53 -7.20
CA HIS A 59 11.56 14.92 -6.19
C HIS A 59 12.94 15.09 -6.85
N ALA A 60 13.79 15.85 -6.23
CA ALA A 60 15.15 16.11 -6.71
C ALA A 60 16.18 15.81 -5.61
N PRO A 61 16.84 14.62 -5.65
CA PRO A 61 16.69 13.53 -6.62
C PRO A 61 15.36 12.78 -6.48
N PRO A 62 14.91 12.03 -7.51
CA PRO A 62 13.75 11.15 -7.41
C PRO A 62 13.94 10.14 -6.29
N LEU A 63 12.90 9.95 -5.45
CA LEU A 63 12.92 9.03 -4.32
C LEU A 63 11.50 8.53 -4.02
N SER A 64 11.30 7.22 -4.06
CA SER A 64 10.02 6.65 -3.63
C SER A 64 10.02 6.33 -2.15
N ARG A 65 8.86 6.57 -1.50
CA ARG A 65 8.69 6.40 -0.06
C ARG A 65 7.30 5.85 0.27
N ALA A 66 7.22 5.04 1.32
CA ALA A 66 5.99 4.84 2.05
C ALA A 66 5.86 5.96 3.10
N LEU A 67 4.71 6.60 3.20
CA LEU A 67 4.49 7.75 4.07
C LEU A 67 3.29 7.55 4.97
N GLU A 68 3.35 8.12 6.18
CA GLU A 68 2.21 8.31 7.07
C GLU A 68 2.17 9.77 7.54
N TYR A 69 1.04 10.44 7.26
CA TYR A 69 0.76 11.79 7.72
C TYR A 69 -0.34 11.80 8.78
N GLU A 70 -0.11 12.49 9.86
CA GLU A 70 -1.14 13.01 10.75
C GLU A 70 -1.76 14.25 10.12
N ILE A 71 -3.10 14.28 10.03
CA ILE A 71 -3.82 15.36 9.33
C ILE A 71 -4.66 16.16 10.31
N ASP A 72 -4.29 17.43 10.52
CA ASP A 72 -5.16 18.40 11.15
C ASP A 72 -6.01 19.12 10.09
N GLU A 73 -7.29 18.74 10.00
CA GLU A 73 -8.19 19.29 9.00
C GLU A 73 -8.63 20.72 9.33
N ASN A 74 -8.53 21.17 10.60
CA ASN A 74 -8.91 22.51 11.01
C ASN A 74 -7.79 23.50 10.70
N GLU A 75 -6.59 23.20 11.17
CA GLU A 75 -5.40 24.06 10.96
C GLU A 75 -4.78 23.85 9.58
N LYS A 76 -5.25 22.86 8.81
CA LYS A 76 -4.71 22.51 7.50
C LYS A 76 -3.21 22.15 7.56
N ILE A 77 -2.86 21.31 8.52
CA ILE A 77 -1.50 20.79 8.70
C ILE A 77 -1.45 19.31 8.33
N ALA A 78 -0.49 18.95 7.50
CA ALA A 78 -0.13 17.55 7.19
C ALA A 78 1.26 17.29 7.78
N ASN A 79 1.30 16.65 8.93
CA ASN A 79 2.51 16.38 9.68
C ASN A 79 3.05 15.00 9.33
N LEU A 80 4.23 14.90 8.71
CA LEU A 80 4.88 13.62 8.44
C LEU A 80 5.36 13.02 9.75
N ILE A 81 4.79 11.87 10.14
CA ILE A 81 5.13 11.18 11.39
C ILE A 81 5.96 9.92 11.15
N TRP A 82 5.85 9.33 9.97
CA TRP A 82 6.63 8.16 9.60
C TRP A 82 6.84 8.13 8.09
N ASP A 83 8.03 7.73 7.68
CA ASP A 83 8.37 7.46 6.29
C ASP A 83 9.33 6.27 6.18
N PHE A 84 9.38 5.66 5.02
CA PHE A 84 10.40 4.66 4.69
C PHE A 84 10.76 4.75 3.22
N ALA A 85 12.03 4.98 2.93
CA ALA A 85 12.63 4.80 1.63
C ALA A 85 13.51 3.55 1.65
N HIS A 86 13.46 2.74 0.59
CA HIS A 86 14.26 1.53 0.54
C HIS A 86 15.77 1.87 0.54
N PRO A 87 16.61 1.15 1.34
CA PRO A 87 18.05 1.41 1.39
C PRO A 87 18.75 1.37 0.02
N ASP A 88 18.29 0.54 -0.90
CA ASP A 88 18.81 0.44 -2.27
C ASP A 88 18.34 1.58 -3.19
N GLY A 89 17.59 2.55 -2.68
CA GLY A 89 17.16 3.72 -3.42
C GLY A 89 16.17 3.42 -4.55
N HIS A 90 15.25 2.48 -4.34
CA HIS A 90 14.24 2.14 -5.34
C HIS A 90 13.38 3.34 -5.73
N VAL A 91 13.22 3.55 -7.03
CA VAL A 91 12.32 4.56 -7.59
C VAL A 91 11.24 3.86 -8.39
N GLY A 92 10.01 3.87 -7.86
CA GLY A 92 8.83 3.34 -8.52
C GLY A 92 8.28 4.31 -9.55
N LEU A 93 8.42 4.00 -10.83
CA LEU A 93 7.97 4.87 -11.92
C LEU A 93 6.45 4.99 -11.99
N ALA A 94 5.74 3.93 -11.58
CA ALA A 94 4.29 3.83 -11.58
C ALA A 94 3.83 2.75 -10.60
N MET A 95 2.53 2.69 -10.31
CA MET A 95 1.94 1.71 -9.41
C MET A 95 2.47 1.87 -7.97
N GLY A 96 2.34 0.83 -7.15
CA GLY A 96 2.82 0.82 -5.78
C GLY A 96 1.69 0.89 -4.76
N SER A 97 1.98 0.40 -3.57
CA SER A 97 0.99 0.40 -2.49
C SER A 97 1.64 0.36 -1.12
N VAL A 98 0.93 0.87 -0.12
CA VAL A 98 1.30 0.83 1.29
C VAL A 98 0.14 0.25 2.09
N GLN A 99 0.44 -0.65 3.01
CA GLN A 99 -0.52 -1.16 3.98
C GLN A 99 0.10 -1.19 5.36
N ARG A 100 -0.46 -0.38 6.29
CA ARG A 100 -0.17 -0.56 7.72
C ARG A 100 -0.87 -1.83 8.18
N LEU A 101 -0.14 -2.72 8.82
CA LEU A 101 -0.62 -3.99 9.33
C LEU A 101 -1.04 -3.86 10.82
N PRO A 102 -1.86 -4.79 11.34
CA PRO A 102 -2.30 -4.75 12.75
C PRO A 102 -1.19 -4.86 13.79
N ASN A 103 -0.01 -5.29 13.40
CA ASN A 103 1.18 -5.38 14.27
C ASN A 103 2.13 -4.17 14.09
N ASP A 104 1.63 -3.08 13.54
CA ASP A 104 2.34 -1.85 13.19
C ASP A 104 3.42 -1.98 12.11
N ASN A 105 3.64 -3.17 11.55
CA ASN A 105 4.49 -3.30 10.38
C ASN A 105 3.83 -2.62 9.16
N THR A 106 4.66 -2.28 8.18
CA THR A 106 4.19 -1.71 6.91
C THR A 106 4.60 -2.60 5.75
N LEU A 107 3.60 -3.06 4.99
CA LEU A 107 3.83 -3.77 3.73
C LEU A 107 3.86 -2.77 2.58
N ILE A 108 4.94 -2.78 1.81
CA ILE A 108 5.21 -1.83 0.73
C ILE A 108 5.41 -2.59 -0.57
N ASN A 109 4.66 -2.23 -1.61
CA ASN A 109 4.95 -2.63 -2.98
C ASN A 109 5.57 -1.44 -3.72
N TRP A 110 6.78 -1.61 -4.22
CA TRP A 110 7.56 -0.52 -4.84
C TRP A 110 7.14 -0.20 -6.28
N GLY A 111 6.06 -0.82 -6.77
CA GLY A 111 5.53 -0.55 -8.10
C GLY A 111 6.45 -1.02 -9.23
N THR A 112 6.52 -0.24 -10.28
CA THR A 112 7.36 -0.53 -11.44
C THR A 112 8.74 0.08 -11.25
N ILE A 113 9.75 -0.75 -11.03
CA ILE A 113 11.17 -0.35 -10.93
C ILE A 113 11.87 -0.65 -12.25
N ASN A 114 12.74 0.26 -12.71
CA ASN A 114 13.48 0.05 -13.96
C ASN A 114 14.36 -1.19 -13.91
N ASN A 115 14.24 -2.04 -14.94
CA ASN A 115 15.06 -3.24 -15.15
C ASN A 115 15.03 -4.24 -13.97
N GLN A 116 14.02 -4.16 -13.12
CA GLN A 116 13.80 -5.08 -12.02
C GLN A 116 12.35 -5.58 -12.06
N GLY A 117 12.12 -6.76 -11.48
CA GLY A 117 10.77 -7.24 -11.19
C GLY A 117 10.15 -6.46 -10.04
N ALA A 118 8.89 -6.73 -9.76
CA ALA A 118 8.22 -6.16 -8.61
C ALA A 118 8.96 -6.53 -7.31
N ILE A 119 9.14 -5.58 -6.43
CA ILE A 119 9.69 -5.77 -5.08
C ILE A 119 8.61 -5.45 -4.07
N VAL A 120 8.48 -6.30 -3.07
CA VAL A 120 7.56 -6.15 -1.94
C VAL A 120 8.35 -6.29 -0.67
N THR A 121 8.29 -5.27 0.18
CA THR A 121 9.04 -5.22 1.44
C THR A 121 8.05 -5.07 2.59
N GLU A 122 8.20 -5.85 3.66
CA GLU A 122 7.56 -5.58 4.95
C GLU A 122 8.61 -5.03 5.91
N VAL A 123 8.31 -3.92 6.53
CA VAL A 123 9.20 -3.29 7.53
C VAL A 123 8.48 -3.15 8.86
N ASP A 124 9.20 -3.25 9.96
CA ASP A 124 8.67 -2.89 11.27
C ASP A 124 8.55 -1.36 11.45
N TYR A 125 7.98 -0.92 12.57
CA TYR A 125 7.81 0.51 12.82
C TYR A 125 9.15 1.25 12.97
N ASP A 126 10.19 0.53 13.44
CA ASP A 126 11.57 1.04 13.59
C ASP A 126 12.35 1.04 12.27
N LYS A 127 11.68 0.72 11.15
CA LYS A 127 12.21 0.73 9.78
C LYS A 127 13.19 -0.42 9.46
N ASN A 128 13.18 -1.51 10.23
CA ASN A 128 13.93 -2.71 9.88
C ASN A 128 13.14 -3.55 8.87
N ILE A 129 13.81 -4.02 7.82
CA ILE A 129 13.21 -4.94 6.85
C ILE A 129 13.06 -6.31 7.51
N VAL A 130 11.82 -6.81 7.62
CA VAL A 130 11.50 -8.12 8.19
C VAL A 130 11.13 -9.16 7.13
N LEU A 131 10.74 -8.72 5.94
CA LEU A 131 10.47 -9.58 4.79
C LEU A 131 10.75 -8.80 3.50
N GLU A 132 11.39 -9.45 2.53
CA GLU A 132 11.47 -8.94 1.17
C GLU A 132 11.22 -10.06 0.16
N ILE A 133 10.40 -9.75 -0.85
CA ILE A 133 10.08 -10.64 -1.95
C ILE A 133 10.40 -9.90 -3.24
N GLN A 134 11.26 -10.47 -4.07
CA GLN A 134 11.56 -9.98 -5.39
C GLN A 134 11.02 -10.94 -6.46
N TYR A 135 10.29 -10.40 -7.41
CA TYR A 135 9.79 -11.13 -8.57
C TYR A 135 10.78 -11.09 -9.73
N PRO A 136 10.70 -12.02 -10.69
CA PRO A 136 11.47 -11.95 -11.93
C PRO A 136 11.27 -10.61 -12.66
N SER A 137 12.27 -10.19 -13.45
CA SER A 137 12.36 -8.84 -14.04
C SER A 137 11.23 -8.44 -15.00
N ASP A 138 10.49 -9.40 -15.51
CA ASP A 138 9.34 -9.21 -16.42
C ASP A 138 7.99 -9.12 -15.68
N ASN A 139 7.99 -9.27 -14.35
CA ASN A 139 6.79 -9.23 -13.55
C ASN A 139 6.59 -7.86 -12.90
N HIS A 140 5.40 -7.30 -13.08
CA HIS A 140 4.98 -6.06 -12.44
C HIS A 140 3.83 -6.33 -11.47
N CYS A 141 3.82 -5.61 -10.36
CA CYS A 141 2.76 -5.72 -9.35
C CYS A 141 2.10 -4.37 -9.12
N TYR A 142 0.79 -4.29 -9.40
CA TYR A 142 0.06 -3.05 -9.20
C TYR A 142 -0.13 -2.72 -7.72
N LYS A 143 -0.50 -3.73 -6.93
CA LYS A 143 -0.83 -3.59 -5.51
C LYS A 143 -0.65 -4.92 -4.77
N VAL A 144 -0.15 -4.86 -3.55
CA VAL A 144 -0.05 -6.02 -2.63
C VAL A 144 -0.86 -5.75 -1.37
N ARG A 145 -1.48 -6.80 -0.86
CA ARG A 145 -2.19 -6.79 0.43
C ARG A 145 -1.90 -8.06 1.20
N LYS A 146 -1.70 -7.91 2.50
CA LYS A 146 -1.60 -9.02 3.46
C LYS A 146 -2.87 -9.05 4.29
N ASN A 147 -3.58 -10.16 4.23
CA ASN A 147 -4.84 -10.36 4.94
C ASN A 147 -4.76 -11.63 5.76
N ASN A 148 -5.47 -11.66 6.88
CA ASN A 148 -5.70 -12.91 7.59
C ASN A 148 -6.78 -13.70 6.84
N TRP A 149 -6.39 -14.82 6.29
CA TRP A 149 -7.34 -15.79 5.75
C TRP A 149 -7.98 -16.51 6.91
N LYS A 150 -9.29 -16.38 7.05
CA LYS A 150 -10.07 -17.24 7.92
C LYS A 150 -10.60 -18.38 7.06
N PHE A 151 -10.09 -19.55 7.29
CA PHE A 151 -10.75 -20.75 6.80
C PHE A 151 -11.89 -21.05 7.77
N GLU A 152 -13.07 -21.36 7.27
CA GLU A 152 -14.13 -21.88 8.11
C GLU A 152 -13.61 -23.14 8.78
N THR A 153 -13.73 -23.22 10.10
CA THR A 153 -13.14 -24.30 10.92
C THR A 153 -13.82 -25.67 10.69
N ASN A 154 -14.84 -25.71 9.85
CA ASN A 154 -15.58 -26.90 9.49
C ASN A 154 -15.12 -27.53 8.17
N LEU A 155 -14.11 -26.97 7.49
CA LEU A 155 -13.56 -27.62 6.30
C LEU A 155 -12.78 -28.86 6.73
N ILE A 156 -13.26 -30.02 6.35
CA ILE A 156 -12.55 -31.30 6.51
C ILE A 156 -11.45 -31.32 5.45
N PRO A 157 -10.15 -31.39 5.83
CA PRO A 157 -9.07 -31.43 4.83
C PRO A 157 -9.25 -32.64 3.90
N GLY A 158 -9.42 -32.39 2.59
CA GLY A 158 -9.67 -33.41 1.60
C GLY A 158 -11.12 -33.53 1.15
N ASP A 159 -12.03 -32.83 1.79
CA ASP A 159 -13.43 -32.65 1.38
C ASP A 159 -13.49 -31.53 0.33
N THR A 160 -13.47 -31.87 -0.93
CA THR A 160 -13.40 -30.95 -2.07
C THR A 160 -14.76 -30.51 -2.60
N ASP A 161 -15.81 -31.26 -2.32
CA ASP A 161 -17.19 -30.92 -2.69
C ASP A 161 -18.00 -30.33 -1.54
N LEU A 162 -17.40 -30.24 -0.34
CA LEU A 162 -17.95 -29.60 0.86
C LEU A 162 -19.23 -30.29 1.38
N ASP A 163 -19.28 -31.61 1.32
CA ASP A 163 -20.39 -32.44 1.82
C ASP A 163 -20.16 -32.94 3.25
N ASP A 164 -19.10 -32.50 3.93
CA ASP A 164 -18.65 -32.89 5.28
C ASP A 164 -18.15 -34.35 5.35
N GLN A 165 -17.82 -35.00 4.22
CA GLN A 165 -17.27 -36.32 4.18
C GLN A 165 -16.02 -36.35 3.29
N ILE A 166 -15.09 -37.26 3.56
CA ILE A 166 -13.97 -37.59 2.65
C ILE A 166 -14.27 -38.89 1.94
N ASN A 167 -14.47 -38.82 0.63
CA ASN A 167 -14.84 -39.98 -0.16
C ASN A 167 -14.27 -39.93 -1.59
N ILE A 168 -14.75 -40.86 -2.48
CA ILE A 168 -14.22 -40.93 -3.84
C ILE A 168 -14.59 -39.73 -4.73
N VAL A 169 -15.61 -38.97 -4.37
CA VAL A 169 -16.05 -37.80 -5.13
C VAL A 169 -15.01 -36.67 -5.00
N ASP A 170 -14.43 -36.50 -3.81
CA ASP A 170 -13.34 -35.53 -3.55
C ASP A 170 -12.10 -35.80 -4.39
N LEU A 171 -11.78 -37.08 -4.60
CA LEU A 171 -10.66 -37.50 -5.46
C LEU A 171 -10.87 -37.10 -6.91
N ASN A 172 -12.11 -37.13 -7.41
CA ASN A 172 -12.41 -36.78 -8.80
C ASN A 172 -12.23 -35.28 -9.07
N TYR A 173 -12.49 -34.41 -8.07
CA TYR A 173 -12.24 -32.98 -8.19
C TYR A 173 -10.76 -32.62 -8.35
N PHE A 174 -9.85 -33.42 -7.78
CA PHE A 174 -8.41 -33.28 -7.96
C PHE A 174 -7.90 -33.71 -9.34
N VAL A 175 -8.59 -34.61 -10.00
CA VAL A 175 -8.16 -35.21 -11.29
C VAL A 175 -8.56 -34.33 -12.48
N ASP A 176 -9.63 -33.53 -12.36
CA ASP A 176 -10.11 -32.66 -13.44
C ASP A 176 -9.32 -31.35 -13.58
N TYR A 177 -8.33 -31.10 -12.71
CA TYR A 177 -7.49 -29.90 -12.71
C TYR A 177 -6.00 -30.14 -13.08
N ILE A 178 -5.65 -31.36 -13.54
CA ILE A 178 -4.35 -31.72 -14.09
C ILE A 178 -4.51 -31.93 -15.60
#